data_420e38d3e1ffea45a3644d428a18b1fa
#
_entry.id   420e38d3e1ffea45a3644d428a18b1fa
#
_cell.length_a   1.000
_cell.length_b   1.000
_cell.length_c   1.000
_cell.angle_alpha   90.00
_cell.angle_beta   90.00
_cell.angle_gamma   90.00
#
_symmetry.space_group_name_H-M   'P 1'
#
loop_
_entity.id
_entity.type
_entity.pdbx_description
1 polymer ?
#
loop_
_entity_poly.entity_id
_entity_poly.type
_entity_poly.pdbx_seq_one_letter_code
_entity_poly.pdbx_strand_id
1 'polypeptide(L)'
;CEDALVRHSFVNGTHAIMSAVFAAVRPGDTLLAVMGPPYDTLRTAIGASKDVFGSLSFYGVNYAEVPVAEDGGPDYKAISAAVREVSPAAVLIQRSRGYAARRALFIDEIEKLCRLIRSEKPDIRIVVDNCYGEFVEDREPAAAGADLIAGSLIKNPGGGLAPAGGYIAGREDLVERAACRMTVPGIGGECGPTLGNNRLLF
;
A
#
# COMPACT_ATOMS: atom_id res chain seq x y z
N CYS A 1 -12.14 7.86 4.83
CA CYS A 1 -10.84 8.49 4.52
C CYS A 1 -11.00 10.00 4.52
N GLU A 2 -9.89 10.70 4.70
CA GLU A 2 -9.87 12.17 4.79
C GLU A 2 -9.62 12.78 3.41
N ASP A 3 -8.77 12.12 2.58
CA ASP A 3 -8.42 12.58 1.25
C ASP A 3 -8.15 11.41 0.29
N ALA A 4 -8.10 11.70 -1.02
CA ALA A 4 -7.84 10.72 -2.06
C ALA A 4 -7.11 11.31 -3.27
N LEU A 5 -6.17 10.55 -3.80
CA LEU A 5 -5.43 10.82 -5.03
C LEU A 5 -5.78 9.75 -6.06
N VAL A 6 -6.73 10.05 -6.94
CA VAL A 6 -7.13 9.15 -8.04
C VAL A 6 -6.60 9.72 -9.35
N ARG A 7 -5.67 9.00 -10.00
CA ARG A 7 -4.95 9.54 -11.17
C ARG A 7 -4.73 8.47 -12.23
N HIS A 8 -5.03 8.82 -13.48
CA HIS A 8 -4.66 8.02 -14.64
C HIS A 8 -3.14 8.04 -14.90
N SER A 9 -2.45 9.05 -14.40
CA SER A 9 -0.99 9.21 -14.50
C SER A 9 -0.18 8.29 -13.57
N PHE A 10 -0.82 7.59 -12.63
CA PHE A 10 -0.21 6.38 -12.10
C PHE A 10 -0.10 5.36 -13.22
N VAL A 11 1.13 5.00 -13.61
CA VAL A 11 1.38 4.10 -14.75
C VAL A 11 0.70 2.74 -14.55
N ASN A 12 0.63 2.29 -13.29
CA ASN A 12 0.00 1.03 -12.86
C ASN A 12 -0.25 1.03 -11.34
N GLY A 13 -0.89 -0.04 -10.84
CA GLY A 13 -1.17 -0.19 -9.41
C GLY A 13 0.09 -0.26 -8.54
N THR A 14 1.17 -0.89 -9.01
CA THR A 14 2.44 -0.95 -8.27
C THR A 14 3.02 0.45 -8.06
N HIS A 15 2.89 1.35 -9.04
CA HIS A 15 3.30 2.75 -8.88
C HIS A 15 2.49 3.46 -7.78
N ALA A 16 1.16 3.27 -7.74
CA ALA A 16 0.33 3.83 -6.68
C ALA A 16 0.68 3.25 -5.30
N ILE A 17 0.81 1.92 -5.19
CA ILE A 17 1.16 1.26 -3.93
C ILE A 17 2.54 1.71 -3.44
N MET A 18 3.55 1.77 -4.30
CA MET A 18 4.88 2.25 -3.91
C MET A 18 4.88 3.73 -3.52
N SER A 19 4.08 4.57 -4.17
CA SER A 19 3.93 5.97 -3.76
C SER A 19 3.31 6.08 -2.36
N ALA A 20 2.32 5.24 -2.02
CA ALA A 20 1.76 5.15 -0.68
C ALA A 20 2.78 4.64 0.35
N VAL A 21 3.58 3.63 -0.01
CA VAL A 21 4.65 3.11 0.87
C VAL A 21 5.71 4.19 1.13
N PHE A 22 6.18 4.88 0.07
CA PHE A 22 7.15 5.99 0.23
C PHE A 22 6.59 7.15 1.09
N ALA A 23 5.28 7.39 1.06
CA ALA A 23 4.64 8.38 1.94
C ALA A 23 4.67 7.95 3.42
N ALA A 24 4.70 6.65 3.67
CA ALA A 24 4.63 6.07 5.01
C ALA A 24 5.99 5.81 5.67
N VAL A 25 7.11 5.85 4.93
CA VAL A 25 8.45 5.55 5.45
C VAL A 25 9.48 6.60 5.05
N ARG A 26 10.60 6.63 5.76
CA ARG A 26 11.79 7.47 5.51
C ARG A 26 13.04 6.62 5.46
N PRO A 27 14.16 7.12 4.90
CA PRO A 27 15.47 6.46 5.03
C PRO A 27 15.79 6.14 6.49
N GLY A 28 16.22 4.92 6.75
CA GLY A 28 16.47 4.37 8.10
C GLY A 28 15.27 3.66 8.73
N ASP A 29 14.07 3.90 8.26
CA ASP A 29 12.87 3.21 8.75
C ASP A 29 12.83 1.73 8.30
N THR A 30 11.97 0.95 8.94
CA THR A 30 11.65 -0.43 8.52
C THR A 30 10.19 -0.50 8.07
N LEU A 31 9.97 -1.12 6.90
CA LEU A 31 8.68 -1.57 6.40
C LEU A 31 8.48 -3.04 6.77
N LEU A 32 7.38 -3.39 7.42
CA LEU A 32 7.03 -4.76 7.78
C LEU A 32 5.83 -5.25 6.95
N ALA A 33 6.02 -6.29 6.12
CA ALA A 33 4.91 -6.98 5.46
C ALA A 33 4.36 -8.08 6.38
N VAL A 34 3.04 -8.13 6.58
CA VAL A 34 2.42 -9.02 7.58
C VAL A 34 1.55 -10.13 6.99
N MET A 35 1.54 -10.26 5.66
CA MET A 35 0.83 -11.33 4.94
C MET A 35 1.79 -12.16 4.08
N GLY A 36 3.00 -12.42 4.59
CA GLY A 36 4.07 -13.02 3.81
C GLY A 36 4.65 -12.06 2.76
N PRO A 37 5.50 -12.57 1.87
CA PRO A 37 6.12 -11.75 0.83
C PRO A 37 5.06 -11.12 -0.09
N PRO A 38 5.17 -9.82 -0.42
CA PRO A 38 4.36 -9.20 -1.45
C PRO A 38 4.54 -9.87 -2.81
N TYR A 39 3.66 -9.57 -3.77
CA TYR A 39 3.79 -10.09 -5.14
C TYR A 39 5.09 -9.62 -5.83
N ASP A 40 5.54 -10.35 -6.84
CA ASP A 40 6.90 -10.28 -7.40
C ASP A 40 7.38 -8.88 -7.77
N THR A 41 6.57 -8.10 -8.50
CA THR A 41 6.95 -6.74 -8.89
C THR A 41 7.04 -5.80 -7.70
N LEU A 42 6.19 -5.96 -6.69
CA LEU A 42 6.25 -5.16 -5.46
C LEU A 42 7.47 -5.56 -4.61
N ARG A 43 7.81 -6.85 -4.53
CA ARG A 43 9.05 -7.31 -3.89
C ARG A 43 10.28 -6.69 -4.51
N THR A 44 10.31 -6.63 -5.85
CA THR A 44 11.42 -5.99 -6.58
C THR A 44 11.48 -4.49 -6.30
N ALA A 45 10.34 -3.80 -6.32
CA ALA A 45 10.25 -2.37 -6.03
C ALA A 45 10.63 -2.03 -4.57
N ILE A 46 10.35 -2.92 -3.62
CA ILE A 46 10.82 -2.81 -2.23
C ILE A 46 12.34 -3.10 -2.14
N GLY A 47 12.88 -3.95 -2.99
CA GLY A 47 14.25 -4.46 -2.89
C GLY A 47 14.39 -5.60 -1.89
N ALA A 48 13.30 -6.36 -1.64
CA ALA A 48 13.26 -7.40 -0.61
C ALA A 48 14.15 -8.62 -0.89
N SER A 49 14.45 -8.90 -2.17
CA SER A 49 15.26 -10.06 -2.58
C SER A 49 16.67 -9.70 -3.06
N LYS A 50 16.86 -8.49 -3.54
CA LYS A 50 18.16 -7.93 -3.95
C LYS A 50 18.06 -6.42 -4.02
N ASP A 51 19.19 -5.77 -3.83
CA ASP A 51 19.25 -4.33 -4.06
C ASP A 51 19.11 -4.02 -5.56
N VAL A 52 18.12 -3.19 -5.87
CA VAL A 52 17.80 -2.76 -7.24
C VAL A 52 17.80 -1.23 -7.23
N PHE A 53 18.47 -0.63 -8.18
CA PHE A 53 18.47 0.83 -8.34
C PHE A 53 17.04 1.39 -8.33
N GLY A 54 16.81 2.37 -7.45
CA GLY A 54 15.48 2.99 -7.30
C GLY A 54 14.49 2.22 -6.43
N SER A 55 14.87 1.06 -5.87
CA SER A 55 14.04 0.34 -4.89
C SER A 55 13.99 1.07 -3.54
N LEU A 56 13.06 0.65 -2.68
CA LEU A 56 12.94 1.19 -1.33
C LEU A 56 14.23 0.97 -0.51
N SER A 57 14.84 -0.22 -0.63
CA SER A 57 16.11 -0.55 0.03
C SER A 57 17.26 0.30 -0.48
N PHE A 58 17.30 0.62 -1.79
CA PHE A 58 18.29 1.54 -2.36
C PHE A 58 18.24 2.94 -1.70
N TYR A 59 17.06 3.38 -1.28
CA TYR A 59 16.87 4.63 -0.52
C TYR A 59 17.04 4.47 1.00
N GLY A 60 17.61 3.35 1.45
CA GLY A 60 17.95 3.14 2.86
C GLY A 60 16.78 2.75 3.75
N VAL A 61 15.68 2.25 3.22
CA VAL A 61 14.58 1.69 4.00
C VAL A 61 14.78 0.19 4.18
N ASN A 62 14.72 -0.28 5.42
CA ASN A 62 14.81 -1.70 5.74
C ASN A 62 13.49 -2.41 5.47
N TYR A 63 13.56 -3.72 5.21
CA TYR A 63 12.40 -4.55 4.98
C TYR A 63 12.42 -5.79 5.87
N ALA A 64 11.24 -6.13 6.40
CA ALA A 64 11.00 -7.38 7.12
C ALA A 64 9.63 -7.95 6.72
N GLU A 65 9.43 -9.26 6.90
CA GLU A 65 8.15 -9.90 6.61
C GLU A 65 7.80 -10.96 7.65
N VAL A 66 6.51 -11.13 7.90
CA VAL A 66 5.95 -12.20 8.72
C VAL A 66 5.25 -13.19 7.80
N PRO A 67 5.62 -14.48 7.82
CA PRO A 67 4.92 -15.51 7.05
C PRO A 67 3.44 -15.60 7.46
N VAL A 68 2.60 -16.09 6.54
CA VAL A 68 1.21 -16.44 6.86
C VAL A 68 1.15 -17.68 7.75
N ALA A 69 0.05 -17.83 8.49
CA ALA A 69 -0.26 -19.04 9.24
C ALA A 69 -0.50 -20.25 8.31
N GLU A 70 -0.57 -21.47 8.88
CA GLU A 70 -0.78 -22.71 8.11
C GLU A 70 -2.07 -22.70 7.28
N ASP A 71 -3.11 -21.99 7.74
CA ASP A 71 -4.36 -21.80 7.02
C ASP A 71 -4.30 -20.75 5.89
N GLY A 72 -3.13 -20.16 5.68
CA GLY A 72 -2.90 -19.07 4.71
C GLY A 72 -3.39 -17.69 5.17
N GLY A 73 -3.85 -17.56 6.40
CA GLY A 73 -4.30 -16.33 7.01
C GLY A 73 -3.23 -15.60 7.82
N PRO A 74 -3.57 -14.52 8.54
CA PRO A 74 -2.65 -13.79 9.39
C PRO A 74 -2.18 -14.61 10.60
N ASP A 75 -0.89 -14.72 10.82
CA ASP A 75 -0.35 -15.20 12.09
C ASP A 75 -0.31 -14.03 13.09
N TYR A 76 -1.41 -13.81 13.79
CA TYR A 76 -1.56 -12.70 14.72
C TYR A 76 -0.50 -12.68 15.83
N LYS A 77 -0.05 -13.88 16.30
CA LYS A 77 0.98 -13.98 17.34
C LYS A 77 2.35 -13.60 16.83
N ALA A 78 2.72 -14.11 15.65
CA ALA A 78 3.98 -13.75 15.00
C ALA A 78 4.01 -12.28 14.59
N ILE A 79 2.89 -11.72 14.09
CA ILE A 79 2.77 -10.31 13.75
C ILE A 79 2.97 -9.42 14.98
N SER A 80 2.30 -9.70 16.09
CA SER A 80 2.46 -8.96 17.36
C SER A 80 3.91 -9.00 17.83
N ALA A 81 4.56 -10.17 17.80
CA ALA A 81 5.97 -10.31 18.18
C ALA A 81 6.89 -9.49 17.26
N ALA A 82 6.70 -9.59 15.93
CA ALA A 82 7.50 -8.87 14.96
C ALA A 82 7.35 -7.33 15.08
N VAL A 83 6.14 -6.82 15.34
CA VAL A 83 5.93 -5.38 15.55
C VAL A 83 6.71 -4.87 16.77
N ARG A 84 6.74 -5.64 17.88
CA ARG A 84 7.54 -5.27 19.06
C ARG A 84 9.05 -5.35 18.81
N GLU A 85 9.51 -6.43 18.16
CA GLU A 85 10.93 -6.71 17.96
C GLU A 85 11.55 -5.78 16.93
N VAL A 86 10.91 -5.63 15.77
CA VAL A 86 11.40 -4.84 14.63
C VAL A 86 11.10 -3.35 14.82
N SER A 87 10.07 -3.01 15.58
CA SER A 87 9.57 -1.63 15.77
C SER A 87 9.40 -0.86 14.44
N PRO A 88 8.68 -1.40 13.45
CA PRO A 88 8.61 -0.81 12.11
C PRO A 88 7.93 0.57 12.12
N ALA A 89 8.29 1.44 11.17
CA ALA A 89 7.62 2.72 10.96
C ALA A 89 6.30 2.56 10.20
N ALA A 90 6.23 1.54 9.34
CA ALA A 90 5.03 1.21 8.59
C ALA A 90 4.83 -0.29 8.44
N VAL A 91 3.57 -0.69 8.35
CA VAL A 91 3.14 -2.06 8.01
C VAL A 91 2.46 -2.05 6.66
N LEU A 92 2.80 -3.05 5.83
CA LEU A 92 2.13 -3.33 4.56
C LEU A 92 1.25 -4.57 4.72
N ILE A 93 -0.05 -4.39 4.45
CA ILE A 93 -1.04 -5.47 4.38
C ILE A 93 -1.44 -5.65 2.92
N GLN A 94 -1.17 -6.79 2.32
CA GLN A 94 -1.70 -7.15 1.01
C GLN A 94 -3.02 -7.91 1.21
N ARG A 95 -4.16 -7.31 0.78
CA ARG A 95 -5.50 -7.87 0.96
C ARG A 95 -5.75 -9.09 0.09
N SER A 96 -5.32 -9.05 -1.17
CA SER A 96 -5.50 -10.17 -2.10
C SER A 96 -4.46 -11.27 -1.91
N ARG A 97 -4.82 -12.49 -2.33
CA ARG A 97 -3.84 -13.60 -2.32
C ARG A 97 -2.68 -13.39 -3.29
N GLY A 98 -2.86 -12.61 -4.35
CA GLY A 98 -1.89 -12.53 -5.43
C GLY A 98 -1.65 -13.90 -6.04
N TYR A 99 -0.37 -14.25 -6.28
CA TYR A 99 0.06 -15.56 -6.80
C TYR A 99 0.54 -16.53 -5.69
N ALA A 100 0.46 -16.12 -4.42
CA ALA A 100 0.94 -16.91 -3.30
C ALA A 100 -0.12 -17.89 -2.77
N ALA A 101 0.34 -18.94 -2.07
CA ALA A 101 -0.53 -19.88 -1.36
C ALA A 101 -1.01 -19.29 -0.04
N ARG A 102 -1.74 -18.18 -0.10
CA ARG A 102 -2.41 -17.52 1.02
C ARG A 102 -3.85 -17.20 0.64
N ARG A 103 -4.72 -16.97 1.61
CA ARG A 103 -6.08 -16.53 1.34
C ARG A 103 -6.18 -15.01 1.25
N ALA A 104 -7.22 -14.50 0.60
CA ALA A 104 -7.56 -13.08 0.65
C ALA A 104 -8.12 -12.73 2.04
N LEU A 105 -8.00 -11.46 2.43
CA LEU A 105 -8.49 -10.95 3.70
C LEU A 105 -9.86 -10.31 3.55
N PHE A 106 -10.76 -10.63 4.47
CA PHE A 106 -12.00 -9.90 4.69
C PHE A 106 -11.75 -8.66 5.53
N ILE A 107 -12.69 -7.71 5.47
CA ILE A 107 -12.51 -6.41 6.12
C ILE A 107 -12.39 -6.52 7.65
N ASP A 108 -13.11 -7.45 8.26
CA ASP A 108 -13.04 -7.70 9.71
C ASP A 108 -11.67 -8.24 10.15
N GLU A 109 -10.98 -8.98 9.28
CA GLU A 109 -9.61 -9.42 9.54
C GLU A 109 -8.61 -8.28 9.44
N ILE A 110 -8.80 -7.39 8.47
CA ILE A 110 -8.00 -6.16 8.35
C ILE A 110 -8.22 -5.27 9.57
N GLU A 111 -9.46 -5.10 10.03
CA GLU A 111 -9.77 -4.35 11.25
C GLU A 111 -9.09 -4.96 12.49
N LYS A 112 -9.14 -6.29 12.62
CA LYS A 112 -8.45 -7.01 13.70
C LYS A 112 -6.93 -6.83 13.63
N LEU A 113 -6.34 -6.88 12.42
CA LEU A 113 -4.91 -6.60 12.21
C LEU A 113 -4.56 -5.17 12.61
N CYS A 114 -5.33 -4.18 12.15
CA CYS A 114 -5.09 -2.77 12.49
C CYS A 114 -5.13 -2.54 14.01
N ARG A 115 -6.12 -3.11 14.70
CA ARG A 115 -6.22 -3.01 16.17
C ARG A 115 -5.02 -3.65 16.87
N LEU A 116 -4.64 -4.87 16.46
CA LEU A 116 -3.48 -5.58 17.02
C LEU A 116 -2.19 -4.77 16.82
N ILE A 117 -1.91 -4.34 15.60
CA ILE A 117 -0.70 -3.60 15.26
C ILE A 117 -0.60 -2.31 16.06
N ARG A 118 -1.71 -1.56 16.18
CA ARG A 118 -1.75 -0.32 16.97
C ARG A 118 -1.67 -0.54 18.47
N SER A 119 -2.13 -1.67 18.99
CA SER A 119 -1.94 -2.00 20.40
C SER A 119 -0.48 -2.23 20.77
N GLU A 120 0.34 -2.69 19.81
CA GLU A 120 1.78 -2.86 20.01
C GLU A 120 2.57 -1.58 19.75
N LYS A 121 2.15 -0.79 18.76
CA LYS A 121 2.80 0.48 18.39
C LYS A 121 1.75 1.50 17.87
N PRO A 122 1.29 2.43 18.71
CA PRO A 122 0.19 3.37 18.37
C PRO A 122 0.47 4.25 17.14
N ASP A 123 1.71 4.70 16.94
CA ASP A 123 2.09 5.66 15.89
C ASP A 123 2.47 4.99 14.55
N ILE A 124 2.32 3.67 14.46
CA ILE A 124 2.66 2.93 13.25
C ILE A 124 1.72 3.29 12.10
N ARG A 125 2.26 3.42 10.90
CA ARG A 125 1.47 3.69 9.69
C ARG A 125 1.06 2.37 9.04
N ILE A 126 -0.21 2.21 8.73
CA ILE A 126 -0.75 0.99 8.12
C ILE A 126 -1.17 1.28 6.69
N VAL A 127 -0.48 0.66 5.74
CA VAL A 127 -0.73 0.76 4.30
C VAL A 127 -1.35 -0.56 3.82
N VAL A 128 -2.48 -0.49 3.13
CA VAL A 128 -3.16 -1.65 2.56
C VAL A 128 -3.10 -1.62 1.04
N ASP A 129 -2.50 -2.63 0.42
CA ASP A 129 -2.73 -2.95 -0.98
C ASP A 129 -4.13 -3.56 -1.11
N ASN A 130 -5.07 -2.77 -1.59
CA ASN A 130 -6.49 -3.12 -1.66
C ASN A 130 -6.90 -3.73 -3.01
N CYS A 131 -5.96 -3.97 -3.90
CA CYS A 131 -6.22 -4.55 -5.21
C CYS A 131 -7.09 -5.80 -5.13
N TYR A 132 -8.15 -5.85 -5.95
CA TYR A 132 -9.20 -6.89 -6.00
C TYR A 132 -10.13 -6.93 -4.78
N GLY A 133 -9.95 -6.05 -3.80
CA GLY A 133 -10.83 -5.94 -2.65
C GLY A 133 -11.86 -4.83 -2.76
N GLU A 134 -11.68 -3.91 -3.69
CA GLU A 134 -12.53 -2.74 -3.86
C GLU A 134 -13.96 -3.17 -4.21
N PHE A 135 -14.94 -2.61 -3.51
CA PHE A 135 -16.38 -2.87 -3.68
C PHE A 135 -16.83 -4.31 -3.44
N VAL A 136 -15.99 -5.16 -2.86
CA VAL A 136 -16.33 -6.57 -2.55
C VAL A 136 -17.18 -6.66 -1.28
N GLU A 137 -16.94 -5.75 -0.34
CA GLU A 137 -17.66 -5.65 0.93
C GLU A 137 -18.22 -4.24 1.10
N ASP A 138 -19.07 -4.02 2.09
CA ASP A 138 -19.75 -2.75 2.37
C ASP A 138 -18.81 -1.68 3.00
N ARG A 139 -17.65 -2.09 3.47
CA ARG A 139 -16.59 -1.21 4.03
C ARG A 139 -15.26 -1.42 3.32
N GLU A 140 -14.47 -0.37 3.27
CA GLU A 140 -13.10 -0.41 2.75
C GLU A 140 -12.08 -0.35 3.90
N PRO A 141 -10.80 -0.77 3.69
CA PRO A 141 -9.80 -0.85 4.75
C PRO A 141 -9.53 0.47 5.48
N ALA A 142 -9.76 1.62 4.84
CA ALA A 142 -9.66 2.92 5.52
C ALA A 142 -10.69 3.06 6.66
N ALA A 143 -11.89 2.48 6.51
CA ALA A 143 -12.88 2.43 7.58
C ALA A 143 -12.56 1.36 8.65
N ALA A 144 -11.65 0.44 8.35
CA ALA A 144 -11.18 -0.62 9.24
C ALA A 144 -9.87 -0.26 9.99
N GLY A 145 -9.40 0.99 9.86
CA GLY A 145 -8.25 1.49 10.60
C GLY A 145 -6.93 1.56 9.83
N ALA A 146 -6.94 1.33 8.51
CA ALA A 146 -5.77 1.61 7.67
C ALA A 146 -5.57 3.12 7.51
N ASP A 147 -4.31 3.57 7.52
CA ASP A 147 -3.95 4.98 7.29
C ASP A 147 -3.96 5.32 5.80
N LEU A 148 -3.51 4.40 4.95
CA LEU A 148 -3.56 4.50 3.49
C LEU A 148 -4.07 3.20 2.89
N ILE A 149 -4.89 3.33 1.86
CA ILE A 149 -5.22 2.28 0.92
C ILE A 149 -4.74 2.68 -0.47
N ALA A 150 -4.25 1.73 -1.24
CA ALA A 150 -3.81 1.96 -2.61
C ALA A 150 -4.20 0.80 -3.52
N GLY A 151 -4.43 1.09 -4.77
CA GLY A 151 -4.81 0.07 -5.74
C GLY A 151 -4.73 0.55 -7.19
N SER A 152 -5.19 -0.31 -8.08
CA SER A 152 -5.12 -0.14 -9.52
C SER A 152 -6.48 0.13 -10.14
N LEU A 153 -6.56 1.14 -11.00
CA LEU A 153 -7.81 1.43 -11.73
C LEU A 153 -8.12 0.38 -12.81
N ILE A 154 -7.14 -0.41 -13.28
CA ILE A 154 -7.41 -1.48 -14.26
C ILE A 154 -8.13 -2.70 -13.67
N LYS A 155 -8.31 -2.73 -12.35
CA LYS A 155 -8.99 -3.78 -11.59
C LYS A 155 -10.44 -3.38 -11.28
N ASN A 156 -10.93 -3.72 -10.10
CA ASN A 156 -12.33 -3.46 -9.72
C ASN A 156 -12.80 -2.02 -9.95
N PRO A 157 -12.02 -0.96 -9.58
CA PRO A 157 -12.51 0.41 -9.73
C PRO A 157 -12.78 0.82 -11.18
N GLY A 158 -11.96 0.36 -12.12
CA GLY A 158 -12.11 0.69 -13.53
C GLY A 158 -13.03 -0.24 -14.32
N GLY A 159 -13.55 -1.32 -13.70
CA GLY A 159 -14.55 -2.22 -14.31
C GLY A 159 -14.12 -2.83 -15.66
N GLY A 160 -12.81 -2.99 -15.91
CA GLY A 160 -12.28 -3.47 -17.18
C GLY A 160 -12.19 -2.41 -18.28
N LEU A 161 -12.56 -1.15 -18.01
CA LEU A 161 -12.52 -0.06 -18.98
C LEU A 161 -11.27 0.80 -18.88
N ALA A 162 -10.73 0.99 -17.66
CA ALA A 162 -9.54 1.80 -17.44
C ALA A 162 -8.29 1.10 -17.99
N PRO A 163 -7.53 1.70 -18.92
CA PRO A 163 -6.33 1.09 -19.49
C PRO A 163 -5.10 1.22 -18.58
N ALA A 164 -5.13 2.15 -17.62
CA ALA A 164 -4.05 2.45 -16.70
C ALA A 164 -4.60 3.19 -15.47
N GLY A 165 -3.71 3.59 -14.58
CA GLY A 165 -4.05 4.41 -13.44
C GLY A 165 -4.06 3.66 -12.12
N GLY A 166 -4.14 4.46 -11.06
CA GLY A 166 -4.20 3.98 -9.69
C GLY A 166 -4.86 5.00 -8.78
N TYR A 167 -5.03 4.58 -7.54
CA TYR A 167 -5.54 5.45 -6.49
C TYR A 167 -4.77 5.23 -5.18
N ILE A 168 -4.77 6.27 -4.38
CA ILE A 168 -4.35 6.26 -2.98
C ILE A 168 -5.42 7.03 -2.21
N ALA A 169 -5.89 6.50 -1.10
CA ALA A 169 -6.86 7.18 -0.25
C ALA A 169 -6.58 6.89 1.22
N GLY A 170 -6.90 7.84 2.11
CA GLY A 170 -6.67 7.66 3.53
C GLY A 170 -6.50 8.98 4.27
N ARG A 171 -5.48 9.05 5.12
CA ARG A 171 -5.13 10.26 5.86
C ARG A 171 -4.59 11.34 4.94
N GLU A 172 -5.07 12.56 5.11
CA GLU A 172 -4.72 13.73 4.30
C GLU A 172 -3.19 13.95 4.22
N ASP A 173 -2.50 13.96 5.37
CA ASP A 173 -1.05 14.18 5.43
C ASP A 173 -0.22 13.14 4.65
N LEU A 174 -0.69 11.91 4.60
CA LEU A 174 -0.03 10.84 3.87
C LEU A 174 -0.39 10.83 2.38
N VAL A 175 -1.63 11.21 2.04
CA VAL A 175 -2.05 11.39 0.64
C VAL A 175 -1.28 12.53 0.00
N GLU A 176 -1.09 13.66 0.69
CA GLU A 176 -0.25 14.77 0.23
C GLU A 176 1.20 14.36 -0.02
N ARG A 177 1.82 13.59 0.90
CA ARG A 177 3.17 13.04 0.70
C ARG A 177 3.25 12.11 -0.51
N ALA A 178 2.23 11.27 -0.71
CA ALA A 178 2.15 10.40 -1.88
C ALA A 178 2.01 11.21 -3.18
N ALA A 179 1.25 12.30 -3.17
CA ALA A 179 1.14 13.23 -4.29
C ALA A 179 2.48 13.90 -4.63
N CYS A 180 3.22 14.34 -3.61
CA CYS A 180 4.59 14.86 -3.79
C CYS A 180 5.57 13.81 -4.34
N ARG A 181 5.35 12.53 -4.05
CA ARG A 181 6.15 11.43 -4.61
C ARG A 181 5.76 11.12 -6.07
N MET A 182 4.48 11.21 -6.38
CA MET A 182 3.96 10.98 -7.73
C MET A 182 4.40 12.09 -8.71
N THR A 183 4.37 13.32 -8.25
CA THR A 183 4.82 14.52 -8.97
C THR A 183 6.18 14.99 -8.43
N VAL A 184 6.21 16.15 -7.82
CA VAL A 184 7.38 16.67 -7.09
C VAL A 184 6.90 17.48 -5.88
N PRO A 185 7.74 17.65 -4.82
CA PRO A 185 7.48 18.62 -3.75
C PRO A 185 7.25 20.00 -4.32
N GLY A 186 6.21 20.68 -3.84
CA GLY A 186 5.78 22.00 -4.32
C GLY A 186 4.72 21.98 -5.41
N ILE A 187 4.44 20.80 -6.01
CA ILE A 187 3.30 20.59 -6.92
C ILE A 187 2.26 19.68 -6.26
N GLY A 188 2.71 18.54 -5.69
CA GLY A 188 1.82 17.63 -4.98
C GLY A 188 0.63 17.18 -5.84
N GLY A 189 -0.58 17.30 -5.29
CA GLY A 189 -1.83 16.90 -5.94
C GLY A 189 -2.50 17.97 -6.83
N GLU A 190 -1.94 19.18 -6.94
CA GLU A 190 -2.53 20.28 -7.68
C GLU A 190 -2.57 20.06 -9.20
N CYS A 191 -1.64 19.27 -9.72
CA CYS A 191 -1.54 18.94 -11.13
C CYS A 191 -1.77 17.43 -11.38
N GLY A 192 -1.99 17.09 -12.65
CA GLY A 192 -2.04 15.70 -13.10
C GLY A 192 -3.42 15.12 -13.40
N PRO A 193 -4.57 15.59 -12.86
CA PRO A 193 -5.84 15.22 -13.42
C PRO A 193 -6.04 16.01 -14.72
N THR A 194 -6.01 15.32 -15.85
CA THR A 194 -6.35 15.93 -17.14
C THR A 194 -7.78 15.54 -17.51
N LEU A 195 -8.65 16.52 -17.60
CA LEU A 195 -10.00 16.36 -18.16
C LEU A 195 -10.03 16.71 -19.66
N GLY A 196 -8.87 16.93 -20.26
CA GLY A 196 -8.71 17.46 -21.58
C GLY A 196 -8.48 16.42 -22.67
N ASN A 197 -8.51 16.92 -23.90
CA ASN A 197 -8.20 16.14 -25.09
C ASN A 197 -6.69 15.91 -25.20
N ASN A 198 -6.24 14.66 -25.04
CA ASN A 198 -4.82 14.27 -25.15
C ASN A 198 -4.20 14.61 -26.52
N ARG A 199 -5.02 14.91 -27.55
CA ARG A 199 -4.53 15.41 -28.86
C ARG A 199 -3.76 16.73 -28.75
N LEU A 200 -3.94 17.50 -27.68
CA LEU A 200 -3.17 18.73 -27.44
C LEU A 200 -1.74 18.45 -26.94
N LEU A 201 -1.40 17.21 -26.63
CA LEU A 201 -0.07 16.79 -26.18
C LEU A 201 0.83 16.32 -27.32
N PHE A 202 0.30 16.18 -28.53
CA PHE A 202 0.94 15.77 -29.76
C PHE A 202 0.69 16.79 -30.84
#